data_7a9d4f802c24c8bfb15907f235cc3042
#
_entry.id   7a9d4f802c24c8bfb15907f235cc3042
#
_cell.length_a   1.000
_cell.length_b   1.000
_cell.length_c   1.000
_cell.angle_alpha   90.00
_cell.angle_beta   90.00
_cell.angle_gamma   90.00
#
_symmetry.space_group_name_H-M   'P 1'
#
loop_
_entity.id
_entity.type
_entity.pdbx_description
1 polymer ?
#
loop_
_entity_poly.entity_id
_entity_poly.type
_entity_poly.pdbx_seq_one_letter_code
_entity_poly.pdbx_strand_id
1 'polypeptide(L)'
;MKSLCVLGIESSCDETAVAIVRRDAAGTRVLSNLIHSQVVRHAVYGGVVPEIAARAHVETIDSLCALALEQAAATGEFVPDDLDAVAATAGPGLIGGVMVGLSFAKGYALARGLPLVPVNHLEGHALSARLTADIAFPFLLLLVSGGHCQLLAVKAVGDYERLGTTIDDAAGEAFDKIAKVLGLGYPGGPALEACARTGNAARFALPRALLGRKGCDFSFSGLKTAAA
;
A
#
# COMPACT_ATOMS: atom_id res chain seq x y z
N MET A 1 -23.28 -14.21 -11.87
CA MET A 1 -22.09 -14.34 -10.98
C MET A 1 -22.63 -14.31 -9.55
N LYS A 2 -22.19 -15.23 -8.66
CA LYS A 2 -22.58 -15.17 -7.24
C LYS A 2 -22.01 -13.87 -6.65
N SER A 3 -22.81 -13.15 -5.84
CA SER A 3 -22.29 -12.01 -5.09
C SER A 3 -21.23 -12.47 -4.11
N LEU A 4 -20.16 -11.71 -3.95
CA LEU A 4 -19.08 -11.96 -3.01
C LEU A 4 -18.81 -10.67 -2.24
N CYS A 5 -18.83 -10.73 -0.90
CA CYS A 5 -18.53 -9.61 -0.02
C CYS A 5 -17.36 -9.95 0.90
N VAL A 6 -16.33 -9.11 0.93
CA VAL A 6 -15.07 -9.40 1.62
C VAL A 6 -14.71 -8.25 2.54
N LEU A 7 -14.33 -8.59 3.79
CA LEU A 7 -13.65 -7.70 4.72
C LEU A 7 -12.15 -7.75 4.42
N GLY A 8 -11.54 -6.63 4.03
CA GLY A 8 -10.11 -6.49 3.78
C GLY A 8 -9.40 -5.76 4.91
N ILE A 9 -8.23 -6.26 5.34
CA ILE A 9 -7.42 -5.70 6.43
C ILE A 9 -5.97 -5.55 5.98
N GLU A 10 -5.41 -4.34 6.17
CA GLU A 10 -4.02 -4.00 5.84
C GLU A 10 -3.35 -3.33 7.04
N SER A 11 -2.15 -3.82 7.41
CA SER A 11 -1.35 -3.27 8.52
C SER A 11 0.15 -3.53 8.33
N SER A 12 0.60 -3.61 7.08
CA SER A 12 1.98 -4.07 6.77
C SER A 12 3.06 -3.01 6.99
N CYS A 13 2.70 -1.73 7.17
CA CYS A 13 3.67 -0.65 7.38
C CYS A 13 3.21 0.31 8.50
N ASP A 14 2.84 1.53 8.19
CA ASP A 14 2.51 2.61 9.13
C ASP A 14 1.07 3.13 8.97
N GLU A 15 0.24 2.36 8.30
CA GLU A 15 -1.18 2.64 8.16
C GLU A 15 -1.99 1.40 8.51
N THR A 16 -3.05 1.59 9.32
CA THR A 16 -4.06 0.55 9.53
C THR A 16 -5.21 0.84 8.60
N ALA A 17 -5.54 -0.07 7.70
CA ALA A 17 -6.67 0.10 6.80
C ALA A 17 -7.64 -1.07 6.89
N VAL A 18 -8.94 -0.75 6.79
CA VAL A 18 -10.04 -1.72 6.75
C VAL A 18 -11.03 -1.30 5.68
N ALA A 19 -11.44 -2.25 4.84
CA ALA A 19 -12.41 -2.00 3.77
C ALA A 19 -13.42 -3.14 3.66
N ILE A 20 -14.65 -2.82 3.25
CA ILE A 20 -15.65 -3.78 2.82
C ILE A 20 -15.84 -3.63 1.32
N VAL A 21 -15.60 -4.70 0.60
CA VAL A 21 -15.70 -4.72 -0.86
C VAL A 21 -16.70 -5.77 -1.30
N ARG A 22 -17.65 -5.37 -2.16
CA ARG A 22 -18.63 -6.27 -2.77
C ARG A 22 -18.39 -6.38 -4.27
N ARG A 23 -18.48 -7.59 -4.79
CA ARG A 23 -18.47 -7.88 -6.23
C ARG A 23 -19.70 -8.72 -6.59
N ASP A 24 -20.48 -8.25 -7.54
CA ASP A 24 -21.66 -8.91 -8.07
C ASP A 24 -21.78 -8.71 -9.59
N ALA A 25 -22.95 -8.98 -10.17
CA ALA A 25 -23.20 -8.81 -11.59
C ALA A 25 -23.11 -7.35 -12.06
N ALA A 26 -23.29 -6.38 -11.15
CA ALA A 26 -23.17 -4.95 -11.46
C ALA A 26 -21.71 -4.46 -11.41
N GLY A 27 -20.77 -5.29 -10.93
CA GLY A 27 -19.36 -4.96 -10.83
C GLY A 27 -18.80 -5.00 -9.41
N THR A 28 -17.67 -4.34 -9.23
CA THR A 28 -17.01 -4.22 -7.91
C THR A 28 -17.33 -2.87 -7.29
N ARG A 29 -17.73 -2.88 -6.01
CA ARG A 29 -18.04 -1.67 -5.22
C ARG A 29 -17.31 -1.71 -3.90
N VAL A 30 -16.77 -0.58 -3.49
CA VAL A 30 -16.19 -0.36 -2.16
C VAL A 30 -17.29 0.22 -1.29
N LEU A 31 -17.77 -0.55 -0.32
CA LEU A 31 -18.86 -0.14 0.58
C LEU A 31 -18.36 0.69 1.77
N SER A 32 -17.14 0.40 2.21
CA SER A 32 -16.41 1.24 3.16
C SER A 32 -14.91 1.11 2.91
N ASN A 33 -14.17 2.18 3.18
CA ASN A 33 -12.70 2.20 3.10
C ASN A 33 -12.17 3.21 4.13
N LEU A 34 -11.59 2.69 5.19
CA LEU A 34 -11.05 3.48 6.29
C LEU A 34 -9.56 3.27 6.42
N ILE A 35 -8.85 4.38 6.61
CA ILE A 35 -7.40 4.38 6.80
C ILE A 35 -7.08 5.22 8.04
N HIS A 36 -6.33 4.63 8.95
CA HIS A 36 -5.74 5.32 10.09
C HIS A 36 -4.23 5.45 9.87
N SER A 37 -3.78 6.66 9.53
CA SER A 37 -2.37 6.95 9.28
C SER A 37 -1.62 7.26 10.57
N GLN A 38 -0.40 6.75 10.68
CA GLN A 38 0.50 6.94 11.82
C GLN A 38 1.59 7.98 11.52
N VAL A 39 1.51 8.71 10.40
CA VAL A 39 2.53 9.68 9.95
C VAL A 39 2.91 10.65 11.07
N VAL A 40 1.94 11.18 11.82
CA VAL A 40 2.20 12.12 12.94
C VAL A 40 3.03 11.47 14.05
N ARG A 41 2.78 10.18 14.34
CA ARG A 41 3.54 9.43 15.37
C ARG A 41 5.00 9.19 14.94
N HIS A 42 5.22 9.01 13.66
CA HIS A 42 6.53 8.72 13.09
C HIS A 42 7.34 9.97 12.71
N ALA A 43 6.69 11.10 12.48
CA ALA A 43 7.32 12.35 12.04
C ALA A 43 8.45 12.81 12.97
N VAL A 44 8.30 12.64 14.28
CA VAL A 44 9.32 13.01 15.28
C VAL A 44 10.61 12.21 15.18
N TYR A 45 10.54 11.01 14.55
CA TYR A 45 11.70 10.12 14.32
C TYR A 45 12.26 10.27 12.90
N GLY A 46 11.58 11.02 12.03
CA GLY A 46 11.97 11.21 10.63
C GLY A 46 11.84 9.95 9.78
N GLY A 47 10.95 9.03 10.16
CA GLY A 47 10.69 7.77 9.45
C GLY A 47 9.97 6.76 10.32
N VAL A 48 9.51 5.67 9.71
CA VAL A 48 8.72 4.63 10.39
C VAL A 48 9.56 3.87 11.43
N VAL A 49 9.04 3.76 12.66
CA VAL A 49 9.61 2.95 13.74
C VAL A 49 8.74 1.70 13.91
N PRO A 50 9.23 0.50 13.56
CA PRO A 50 8.42 -0.71 13.46
C PRO A 50 7.67 -1.10 14.74
N GLU A 51 8.28 -0.91 15.92
CA GLU A 51 7.64 -1.22 17.19
C GLU A 51 6.49 -0.26 17.52
N ILE A 52 6.66 1.03 17.22
CA ILE A 52 5.61 2.02 17.40
C ILE A 52 4.45 1.72 16.43
N ALA A 53 4.77 1.36 15.18
CA ALA A 53 3.75 0.98 14.19
C ALA A 53 2.93 -0.23 14.68
N ALA A 54 3.59 -1.28 15.14
CA ALA A 54 2.90 -2.48 15.63
C ALA A 54 1.94 -2.18 16.80
N ARG A 55 2.36 -1.35 17.75
CA ARG A 55 1.52 -0.93 18.89
C ARG A 55 0.32 -0.10 18.43
N ALA A 56 0.53 0.83 17.51
CA ALA A 56 -0.55 1.65 16.95
C ALA A 56 -1.59 0.83 16.19
N HIS A 57 -1.19 -0.22 15.48
CA HIS A 57 -2.12 -1.16 14.86
C HIS A 57 -2.99 -1.86 15.91
N VAL A 58 -2.39 -2.36 17.01
CA VAL A 58 -3.14 -3.01 18.10
C VAL A 58 -4.17 -2.07 18.71
N GLU A 59 -3.81 -0.79 18.91
CA GLU A 59 -4.69 0.22 19.51
C GLU A 59 -5.88 0.58 18.63
N THR A 60 -5.81 0.34 17.31
CA THR A 60 -6.74 0.95 16.33
C THR A 60 -7.59 -0.08 15.60
N ILE A 61 -7.09 -1.29 15.36
CA ILE A 61 -7.65 -2.22 14.36
C ILE A 61 -9.09 -2.65 14.66
N ASP A 62 -9.43 -2.87 15.92
CA ASP A 62 -10.78 -3.32 16.33
C ASP A 62 -11.83 -2.22 16.13
N SER A 63 -11.53 -1.01 16.59
CA SER A 63 -12.41 0.15 16.42
C SER A 63 -12.56 0.56 14.97
N LEU A 64 -11.46 0.49 14.18
CA LEU A 64 -11.48 0.77 12.75
C LEU A 64 -12.34 -0.28 12.00
N CYS A 65 -12.23 -1.55 12.38
CA CYS A 65 -13.03 -2.62 11.81
C CYS A 65 -14.53 -2.43 12.12
N ALA A 66 -14.86 -2.12 13.38
CA ALA A 66 -16.24 -1.85 13.78
C ALA A 66 -16.84 -0.68 12.97
N LEU A 67 -16.09 0.42 12.85
CA LEU A 67 -16.51 1.59 12.09
C LEU A 67 -16.66 1.29 10.59
N ALA A 68 -15.78 0.47 10.00
CA ALA A 68 -15.90 0.06 8.60
C ALA A 68 -17.17 -0.75 8.34
N LEU A 69 -17.53 -1.65 9.24
CA LEU A 69 -18.78 -2.43 9.18
C LEU A 69 -20.00 -1.51 9.32
N GLU A 70 -19.95 -0.56 10.25
CA GLU A 70 -21.02 0.42 10.46
C GLU A 70 -21.23 1.31 9.22
N GLN A 71 -20.15 1.85 8.65
CA GLN A 71 -20.23 2.64 7.43
C GLN A 71 -20.77 1.85 6.23
N ALA A 72 -20.34 0.60 6.06
CA ALA A 72 -20.88 -0.26 5.02
C ALA A 72 -22.38 -0.53 5.23
N ALA A 73 -22.82 -0.77 6.48
CA ALA A 73 -24.23 -0.97 6.79
C ALA A 73 -25.09 0.29 6.55
N ALA A 74 -24.55 1.47 6.78
CA ALA A 74 -25.21 2.74 6.53
C ALA A 74 -25.53 2.99 5.04
N THR A 75 -24.89 2.27 4.13
CA THR A 75 -25.23 2.32 2.68
C THR A 75 -26.61 1.69 2.39
N GLY A 76 -27.14 0.89 3.30
CA GLY A 76 -28.35 0.07 3.10
C GLY A 76 -28.14 -1.14 2.18
N GLU A 77 -26.93 -1.36 1.70
CA GLU A 77 -26.60 -2.45 0.79
C GLU A 77 -25.87 -3.61 1.47
N PHE A 78 -25.59 -3.52 2.77
CA PHE A 78 -24.76 -4.47 3.49
C PHE A 78 -25.29 -4.73 4.91
N VAL A 79 -25.24 -5.98 5.31
CA VAL A 79 -25.33 -6.39 6.72
C VAL A 79 -24.11 -7.28 7.05
N PRO A 80 -23.65 -7.34 8.32
CA PRO A 80 -22.45 -8.11 8.67
C PRO A 80 -22.49 -9.60 8.28
N ASP A 81 -23.67 -10.17 8.17
CA ASP A 81 -23.87 -11.58 7.76
C ASP A 81 -23.71 -11.79 6.24
N ASP A 82 -23.59 -10.72 5.45
CA ASP A 82 -23.29 -10.80 4.03
C ASP A 82 -21.82 -11.14 3.74
N LEU A 83 -20.93 -11.09 4.75
CA LEU A 83 -19.52 -11.39 4.55
C LEU A 83 -19.30 -12.85 4.15
N ASP A 84 -18.65 -13.05 3.02
CA ASP A 84 -18.26 -14.37 2.50
C ASP A 84 -16.83 -14.77 2.89
N ALA A 85 -15.96 -13.79 3.16
CA ALA A 85 -14.55 -14.02 3.52
C ALA A 85 -13.92 -12.83 4.25
N VAL A 86 -12.80 -13.11 4.92
CA VAL A 86 -11.88 -12.09 5.44
C VAL A 86 -10.57 -12.19 4.68
N ALA A 87 -10.08 -11.10 4.13
CA ALA A 87 -8.78 -11.01 3.49
C ALA A 87 -7.84 -10.15 4.34
N ALA A 88 -6.59 -10.55 4.48
CA ALA A 88 -5.61 -9.77 5.22
C ALA A 88 -4.23 -9.87 4.60
N THR A 89 -3.47 -8.80 4.65
CA THR A 89 -2.08 -8.81 4.22
C THR A 89 -1.26 -9.75 5.10
N ALA A 90 -0.60 -10.72 4.45
CA ALA A 90 0.24 -11.72 5.08
C ALA A 90 1.75 -11.49 4.84
N GLY A 91 2.10 -10.40 4.17
CA GLY A 91 3.46 -9.97 3.80
C GLY A 91 3.59 -9.64 2.32
N PRO A 92 4.74 -9.08 1.92
CA PRO A 92 5.80 -8.53 2.75
C PRO A 92 5.37 -7.29 3.52
N GLY A 93 6.17 -6.92 4.54
CA GLY A 93 5.94 -5.74 5.37
C GLY A 93 6.70 -5.80 6.70
N LEU A 94 6.46 -4.83 7.57
CA LEU A 94 6.99 -4.82 8.92
C LEU A 94 6.34 -5.96 9.71
N ILE A 95 7.15 -6.92 10.16
CA ILE A 95 6.65 -8.18 10.75
C ILE A 95 5.66 -7.94 11.90
N GLY A 96 5.91 -6.97 12.78
CA GLY A 96 5.02 -6.64 13.89
C GLY A 96 3.64 -6.17 13.40
N GLY A 97 3.59 -5.27 12.41
CA GLY A 97 2.35 -4.80 11.82
C GLY A 97 1.59 -5.92 11.12
N VAL A 98 2.27 -6.67 10.23
CA VAL A 98 1.66 -7.83 9.54
C VAL A 98 1.05 -8.82 10.54
N MET A 99 1.77 -9.13 11.63
CA MET A 99 1.27 -10.04 12.67
C MET A 99 0.00 -9.53 13.33
N VAL A 100 -0.12 -8.24 13.60
CA VAL A 100 -1.33 -7.66 14.22
C VAL A 100 -2.54 -7.83 13.31
N GLY A 101 -2.47 -7.34 12.07
CA GLY A 101 -3.61 -7.42 11.14
C GLY A 101 -4.00 -8.85 10.81
N LEU A 102 -3.02 -9.71 10.53
CA LEU A 102 -3.28 -11.11 10.21
C LEU A 102 -3.85 -11.88 11.39
N SER A 103 -3.40 -11.62 12.64
CA SER A 103 -3.93 -12.28 13.84
C SER A 103 -5.36 -11.82 14.13
N PHE A 104 -5.64 -10.52 14.00
CA PHE A 104 -6.99 -9.99 14.11
C PHE A 104 -7.93 -10.62 13.07
N ALA A 105 -7.50 -10.66 11.80
CA ALA A 105 -8.27 -11.27 10.72
C ALA A 105 -8.55 -12.76 10.97
N LYS A 106 -7.58 -13.52 11.48
CA LYS A 106 -7.74 -14.93 11.88
C LYS A 106 -8.79 -15.09 12.97
N GLY A 107 -8.70 -14.27 14.03
CA GLY A 107 -9.66 -14.28 15.13
C GLY A 107 -11.08 -13.94 14.66
N TYR A 108 -11.21 -12.91 13.84
CA TYR A 108 -12.48 -12.49 13.28
C TYR A 108 -13.10 -13.56 12.36
N ALA A 109 -12.31 -14.10 11.44
CA ALA A 109 -12.73 -15.16 10.53
C ALA A 109 -13.19 -16.42 11.29
N LEU A 110 -12.40 -16.83 12.29
CA LEU A 110 -12.75 -17.99 13.14
C LEU A 110 -14.06 -17.78 13.91
N ALA A 111 -14.23 -16.61 14.54
CA ALA A 111 -15.42 -16.29 15.32
C ALA A 111 -16.70 -16.24 14.46
N ARG A 112 -16.56 -15.90 13.17
CA ARG A 112 -17.67 -15.79 12.21
C ARG A 112 -17.84 -17.03 11.33
N GLY A 113 -16.98 -18.04 11.46
CA GLY A 113 -16.98 -19.22 10.60
C GLY A 113 -16.67 -18.90 9.12
N LEU A 114 -15.90 -17.83 8.85
CA LEU A 114 -15.58 -17.37 7.52
C LEU A 114 -14.19 -17.89 7.06
N PRO A 115 -13.98 -18.11 5.76
CA PRO A 115 -12.66 -18.37 5.23
C PRO A 115 -11.74 -17.14 5.36
N LEU A 116 -10.45 -17.38 5.68
CA LEU A 116 -9.41 -16.37 5.65
C LEU A 116 -8.62 -16.49 4.35
N VAL A 117 -8.42 -15.35 3.69
CA VAL A 117 -7.61 -15.23 2.47
C VAL A 117 -6.35 -14.43 2.79
N PRO A 118 -5.17 -15.07 2.91
CA PRO A 118 -3.92 -14.34 3.06
C PRO A 118 -3.54 -13.70 1.71
N VAL A 119 -3.26 -12.38 1.72
CA VAL A 119 -2.95 -11.61 0.53
C VAL A 119 -1.50 -11.14 0.58
N ASN A 120 -0.77 -11.27 -0.52
CA ASN A 120 0.52 -10.63 -0.68
C ASN A 120 0.32 -9.13 -0.87
N HIS A 121 1.01 -8.30 -0.06
CA HIS A 121 0.92 -6.85 -0.09
C HIS A 121 1.15 -6.25 -1.49
N LEU A 122 2.18 -6.73 -2.19
CA LEU A 122 2.51 -6.25 -3.54
C LEU A 122 1.48 -6.70 -4.58
N GLU A 123 0.87 -7.89 -4.40
CA GLU A 123 -0.24 -8.35 -5.22
C GLU A 123 -1.49 -7.48 -5.00
N GLY A 124 -1.76 -7.10 -3.75
CA GLY A 124 -2.81 -6.13 -3.42
C GLY A 124 -2.63 -4.82 -4.19
N HIS A 125 -1.42 -4.27 -4.19
CA HIS A 125 -1.09 -3.09 -5.01
C HIS A 125 -1.25 -3.36 -6.51
N ALA A 126 -0.74 -4.49 -7.00
CA ALA A 126 -0.80 -4.84 -8.42
C ALA A 126 -2.24 -4.92 -8.96
N LEU A 127 -3.14 -5.47 -8.16
CA LEU A 127 -4.53 -5.70 -8.55
C LEU A 127 -5.45 -4.52 -8.25
N SER A 128 -5.02 -3.53 -7.44
CA SER A 128 -5.84 -2.36 -7.07
C SER A 128 -6.31 -1.55 -8.28
N ALA A 129 -5.51 -1.47 -9.36
CA ALA A 129 -5.90 -0.81 -10.59
C ALA A 129 -7.17 -1.41 -11.22
N ARG A 130 -7.44 -2.70 -10.98
CA ARG A 130 -8.64 -3.39 -11.47
C ARG A 130 -9.91 -3.12 -10.64
N LEU A 131 -9.79 -2.42 -9.53
CA LEU A 131 -10.96 -1.93 -8.78
C LEU A 131 -11.60 -0.70 -9.46
N THR A 132 -10.79 0.09 -10.15
CA THR A 132 -11.22 1.37 -10.72
C THR A 132 -11.30 1.37 -12.25
N ALA A 133 -10.68 0.39 -12.90
CA ALA A 133 -10.65 0.27 -14.35
C ALA A 133 -10.78 -1.19 -14.80
N ASP A 134 -11.42 -1.40 -15.94
CA ASP A 134 -11.53 -2.74 -16.56
C ASP A 134 -10.24 -3.06 -17.33
N ILE A 135 -9.22 -3.48 -16.58
CA ILE A 135 -7.91 -3.83 -17.13
C ILE A 135 -7.86 -5.35 -17.31
N ALA A 136 -7.75 -5.79 -18.56
CA ALA A 136 -7.58 -7.21 -18.89
C ALA A 136 -6.15 -7.68 -18.62
N PHE A 137 -5.96 -8.96 -18.32
CA PHE A 137 -4.66 -9.60 -18.32
C PHE A 137 -4.22 -9.98 -19.76
N PRO A 138 -2.90 -9.99 -20.07
CA PRO A 138 -1.82 -9.47 -19.26
C PRO A 138 -1.71 -7.94 -19.33
N PHE A 139 -1.15 -7.30 -18.31
CA PHE A 139 -0.82 -5.86 -18.34
C PHE A 139 0.55 -5.58 -17.73
N LEU A 140 1.12 -4.43 -18.10
CA LEU A 140 2.37 -3.93 -17.52
C LEU A 140 2.04 -3.04 -16.31
N LEU A 141 2.69 -3.32 -15.18
CA LEU A 141 2.56 -2.58 -13.96
C LEU A 141 3.89 -1.91 -13.59
N LEU A 142 3.88 -0.60 -13.40
CA LEU A 142 4.93 0.10 -12.67
C LEU A 142 4.46 0.28 -11.22
N LEU A 143 5.01 -0.55 -10.32
CA LEU A 143 4.77 -0.47 -8.89
C LEU A 143 5.79 0.49 -8.27
N VAL A 144 5.33 1.62 -7.72
CA VAL A 144 6.18 2.64 -7.09
C VAL A 144 5.58 3.00 -5.74
N SER A 145 6.37 2.85 -4.67
CA SER A 145 5.97 3.16 -3.31
C SER A 145 7.16 3.65 -2.47
N GLY A 146 6.94 3.84 -1.17
CA GLY A 146 8.00 4.17 -0.21
C GLY A 146 9.09 3.11 -0.13
N GLY A 147 8.73 1.83 -0.17
CA GLY A 147 9.67 0.71 -0.02
C GLY A 147 9.92 -0.12 -1.28
N HIS A 148 9.13 0.07 -2.35
CA HIS A 148 9.20 -0.77 -3.53
C HIS A 148 9.21 0.07 -4.81
N CYS A 149 10.06 -0.33 -5.78
CA CYS A 149 10.04 0.19 -7.13
C CYS A 149 10.33 -0.98 -8.08
N GLN A 150 9.30 -1.44 -8.81
CA GLN A 150 9.38 -2.62 -9.68
C GLN A 150 8.57 -2.42 -10.96
N LEU A 151 9.06 -3.00 -12.05
CA LEU A 151 8.32 -3.15 -13.29
C LEU A 151 7.92 -4.62 -13.44
N LEU A 152 6.62 -4.88 -13.54
CA LEU A 152 6.06 -6.24 -13.54
C LEU A 152 5.19 -6.47 -14.77
N ALA A 153 5.31 -7.63 -15.41
CA ALA A 153 4.27 -8.14 -16.29
C ALA A 153 3.29 -8.97 -15.44
N VAL A 154 2.06 -8.50 -15.33
CA VAL A 154 0.98 -9.15 -14.59
C VAL A 154 0.20 -10.01 -15.58
N LYS A 155 0.42 -11.33 -15.54
CA LYS A 155 -0.15 -12.29 -16.51
C LYS A 155 -1.52 -12.78 -16.06
N ALA A 156 -1.66 -13.01 -14.75
CA ALA A 156 -2.89 -13.41 -14.08
C ALA A 156 -2.77 -13.11 -12.58
N VAL A 157 -3.83 -13.35 -11.81
CA VAL A 157 -3.76 -13.38 -10.33
C VAL A 157 -2.78 -14.47 -9.92
N GLY A 158 -1.78 -14.14 -9.09
CA GLY A 158 -0.73 -15.06 -8.65
C GLY A 158 0.36 -15.37 -9.71
N ASP A 159 0.28 -14.79 -10.93
CA ASP A 159 1.27 -15.02 -12.00
C ASP A 159 1.89 -13.68 -12.44
N TYR A 160 3.09 -13.42 -11.92
CA TYR A 160 3.84 -12.19 -12.11
C TYR A 160 5.25 -12.47 -12.62
N GLU A 161 5.66 -11.72 -13.63
CA GLU A 161 7.04 -11.71 -14.10
C GLU A 161 7.68 -10.34 -13.79
N ARG A 162 8.74 -10.36 -12.98
CA ARG A 162 9.49 -9.14 -12.67
C ARG A 162 10.47 -8.83 -13.80
N LEU A 163 10.19 -7.76 -14.53
CA LEU A 163 11.03 -7.27 -15.64
C LEU A 163 12.19 -6.40 -15.14
N GLY A 164 11.99 -5.66 -14.05
CA GLY A 164 13.00 -4.82 -13.42
C GLY A 164 12.64 -4.45 -11.99
N THR A 165 13.64 -4.05 -11.21
CA THR A 165 13.49 -3.59 -9.83
C THR A 165 14.52 -2.51 -9.52
N THR A 166 14.29 -1.73 -8.45
CA THR A 166 15.37 -0.89 -7.95
C THR A 166 16.51 -1.74 -7.40
N ILE A 167 17.75 -1.35 -7.70
CA ILE A 167 18.97 -2.02 -7.21
C ILE A 167 19.50 -1.37 -5.93
N ASP A 168 18.89 -0.27 -5.51
CA ASP A 168 19.28 0.49 -4.31
C ASP A 168 18.01 1.04 -3.61
N ASP A 169 17.87 2.35 -3.46
CA ASP A 169 16.69 2.96 -2.83
C ASP A 169 15.42 2.77 -3.69
N ALA A 170 14.27 2.64 -3.07
CA ALA A 170 12.99 2.82 -3.75
C ALA A 170 12.76 4.31 -4.09
N ALA A 171 11.87 4.60 -5.03
CA ALA A 171 11.61 5.99 -5.44
C ALA A 171 11.12 6.85 -4.27
N GLY A 172 10.14 6.39 -3.47
CA GLY A 172 9.65 7.13 -2.30
C GLY A 172 10.72 7.29 -1.23
N GLU A 173 11.52 6.25 -0.97
CA GLU A 173 12.66 6.30 -0.05
C GLU A 173 13.70 7.35 -0.50
N ALA A 174 13.95 7.45 -1.81
CA ALA A 174 14.83 8.47 -2.37
C ALA A 174 14.27 9.88 -2.13
N PHE A 175 12.97 10.10 -2.30
CA PHE A 175 12.30 11.35 -1.96
C PHE A 175 12.47 11.73 -0.48
N ASP A 176 12.24 10.79 0.43
CA ASP A 176 12.38 11.03 1.87
C ASP A 176 13.83 11.37 2.26
N LYS A 177 14.79 10.63 1.69
CA LYS A 177 16.22 10.87 1.95
C LYS A 177 16.69 12.21 1.40
N ILE A 178 16.26 12.60 0.20
CA ILE A 178 16.59 13.90 -0.41
C ILE A 178 15.94 15.02 0.41
N ALA A 179 14.67 14.91 0.77
CA ALA A 179 13.98 15.90 1.59
C ALA A 179 14.67 16.10 2.94
N LYS A 180 15.12 15.00 3.58
CA LYS A 180 15.87 15.06 4.84
C LYS A 180 17.18 15.84 4.70
N VAL A 181 17.93 15.59 3.61
CA VAL A 181 19.19 16.35 3.32
C VAL A 181 18.90 17.83 3.12
N LEU A 182 17.77 18.16 2.47
CA LEU A 182 17.36 19.56 2.23
C LEU A 182 16.66 20.21 3.45
N GLY A 183 16.48 19.50 4.56
CA GLY A 183 15.82 20.02 5.76
C GLY A 183 14.31 20.26 5.62
N LEU A 184 13.64 19.56 4.69
CA LEU A 184 12.21 19.77 4.37
C LEU A 184 11.24 18.99 5.27
N GLY A 185 11.75 18.14 6.17
CA GLY A 185 10.90 17.37 7.10
C GLY A 185 10.39 16.03 6.53
N TYR A 186 9.41 15.43 7.20
CA TYR A 186 8.80 14.14 6.90
C TYR A 186 7.26 14.23 6.93
N PRO A 187 6.52 13.59 6.00
CA PRO A 187 6.98 12.79 4.85
C PRO A 187 7.70 13.65 3.79
N GLY A 188 8.82 13.14 3.28
CA GLY A 188 9.70 13.91 2.40
C GLY A 188 9.13 14.13 1.00
N GLY A 189 8.42 13.17 0.43
CA GLY A 189 7.85 13.26 -0.91
C GLY A 189 6.95 14.49 -1.09
N PRO A 190 5.87 14.64 -0.30
CA PRO A 190 4.98 15.81 -0.38
C PRO A 190 5.70 17.13 -0.09
N ALA A 191 6.65 17.15 0.86
CA ALA A 191 7.39 18.35 1.20
C ALA A 191 8.31 18.78 0.05
N LEU A 192 9.00 17.82 -0.57
CA LEU A 192 9.86 18.08 -1.72
C LEU A 192 9.05 18.53 -2.95
N GLU A 193 7.90 17.90 -3.22
CA GLU A 193 7.00 18.31 -4.30
C GLU A 193 6.51 19.75 -4.10
N ALA A 194 6.07 20.10 -2.88
CA ALA A 194 5.63 21.46 -2.58
C ALA A 194 6.74 22.50 -2.80
N CYS A 195 7.97 22.18 -2.38
CA CYS A 195 9.14 23.04 -2.61
C CYS A 195 9.46 23.17 -4.11
N ALA A 196 9.36 22.08 -4.86
CA ALA A 196 9.67 22.05 -6.28
C ALA A 196 8.72 22.89 -7.16
N ARG A 197 7.48 23.14 -6.73
CA ARG A 197 6.46 23.92 -7.48
C ARG A 197 6.94 25.34 -7.84
N THR A 198 7.80 25.92 -7.00
CA THR A 198 8.38 27.25 -7.25
C THR A 198 9.77 27.21 -7.85
N GLY A 199 10.29 26.00 -8.09
CA GLY A 199 11.63 25.76 -8.61
C GLY A 199 11.73 25.86 -10.13
N ASN A 200 12.98 25.87 -10.60
CA ASN A 200 13.30 25.79 -12.03
C ASN A 200 13.88 24.40 -12.35
N ALA A 201 13.09 23.55 -12.99
CA ALA A 201 13.48 22.17 -13.32
C ALA A 201 14.68 22.06 -14.27
N ALA A 202 15.04 23.13 -15.01
CA ALA A 202 16.17 23.18 -15.91
C ALA A 202 17.47 23.68 -15.26
N ARG A 203 17.42 24.09 -13.97
CA ARG A 203 18.56 24.71 -13.29
C ARG A 203 19.73 23.74 -13.06
N PHE A 204 19.42 22.46 -12.79
CA PHE A 204 20.41 21.44 -12.51
C PHE A 204 20.25 20.24 -13.44
N ALA A 205 21.34 19.77 -14.01
CA ALA A 205 21.38 18.55 -14.82
C ALA A 205 21.53 17.34 -13.89
N LEU A 206 20.42 16.90 -13.28
CA LEU A 206 20.44 15.74 -12.41
C LEU A 206 20.65 14.43 -13.21
N PRO A 207 21.38 13.45 -12.67
CA PRO A 207 21.68 12.21 -13.37
C PRO A 207 20.43 11.35 -13.56
N ARG A 208 20.34 10.67 -14.71
CA ARG A 208 19.38 9.60 -14.98
C ARG A 208 20.12 8.28 -14.94
N ALA A 209 20.05 7.60 -13.79
CA ALA A 209 20.75 6.34 -13.57
C ALA A 209 20.30 5.26 -14.57
N LEU A 210 21.24 4.38 -14.93
CA LEU A 210 21.03 3.22 -15.79
C LEU A 210 20.56 3.52 -17.23
N LEU A 211 20.48 4.79 -17.62
CA LEU A 211 20.08 5.18 -18.98
C LEU A 211 21.00 4.53 -20.02
N GLY A 212 20.42 3.82 -21.00
CA GLY A 212 21.16 3.12 -22.05
C GLY A 212 21.76 1.76 -21.64
N ARG A 213 21.57 1.30 -20.42
CA ARG A 213 21.91 -0.06 -20.00
C ARG A 213 20.83 -1.05 -20.44
N LYS A 214 21.22 -2.32 -20.64
CA LYS A 214 20.27 -3.39 -20.91
C LYS A 214 19.47 -3.71 -19.63
N GLY A 215 18.21 -4.07 -19.81
CA GLY A 215 17.29 -4.40 -18.71
C GLY A 215 16.37 -3.25 -18.35
N CYS A 216 15.56 -3.45 -17.31
CA CYS A 216 14.54 -2.51 -16.84
C CYS A 216 14.73 -2.14 -15.36
N ASP A 217 15.92 -2.31 -14.81
CA ASP A 217 16.21 -1.96 -13.42
C ASP A 217 16.27 -0.45 -13.21
N PHE A 218 16.02 -0.04 -11.97
CA PHE A 218 16.06 1.34 -11.52
C PHE A 218 17.20 1.56 -10.53
N SER A 219 17.65 2.81 -10.39
CA SER A 219 18.60 3.23 -9.34
C SER A 219 18.32 4.69 -8.99
N PHE A 220 18.29 5.00 -7.72
CA PHE A 220 18.03 6.33 -7.18
C PHE A 220 19.17 6.87 -6.29
N SER A 221 20.14 6.02 -5.89
CA SER A 221 21.22 6.44 -5.00
C SER A 221 22.11 7.52 -5.63
N GLY A 222 22.40 7.42 -6.93
CA GLY A 222 23.16 8.45 -7.67
C GLY A 222 22.43 9.79 -7.74
N LEU A 223 21.10 9.77 -7.89
CA LEU A 223 20.26 10.98 -7.85
C LEU A 223 20.32 11.64 -6.47
N LYS A 224 20.18 10.85 -5.40
CA LYS A 224 20.29 11.32 -4.02
C LYS A 224 21.63 12.01 -3.76
N THR A 225 22.73 11.37 -4.17
CA THR A 225 24.08 11.94 -4.00
C THR A 225 24.27 13.23 -4.79
N ALA A 226 23.65 13.35 -5.98
CA ALA A 226 23.76 14.56 -6.79
C ALA A 226 22.88 15.71 -6.27
N ALA A 227 21.86 15.42 -5.47
CA ALA A 227 20.96 16.40 -4.85
C ALA A 227 21.48 16.89 -3.49
N ALA A 228 22.43 16.19 -2.87
CA ALA A 228 23.10 16.51 -1.61
C ALA A 228 24.29 17.46 -1.82
#